data_7280776563da980a4d0187cbd5424170
#
_entry.id   7280776563da980a4d0187cbd5424170
#
_cell.length_a   1.000
_cell.length_b   1.000
_cell.length_c   1.000
_cell.angle_alpha   90.00
_cell.angle_beta   90.00
_cell.angle_gamma   90.00
#
_symmetry.space_group_name_H-M   'P 1'
#
loop_
_entity.id
_entity.type
_entity.pdbx_description
1 polymer ?
#
loop_
_entity_poly.entity_id
_entity_poly.type
_entity_poly.pdbx_seq_one_letter_code
_entity_poly.pdbx_strand_id
1 'polypeptide(L)'
;MPNPYLPLWEYIPDGEPRVFGDRVYIYGSHDRAGSDDFCDYVLKCWSAPVNDLNNWVCHGVTFRVKPDGDFPSDTDWTPDKNQILFAPDVVCRNGKYYLYAYIVNATGCVAVSDRPEGPFTLLSKYKYTISDEICCNGWFIDPGVLVDDDGRTYIYCGYERSFMAEVDTDTMYTIKDNSCIEHIKPITTDNDGGFDTEETLF
;
A
#
# COMPACT_ATOMS: atom_id res chain seq x y z
N MET A 1 24.27 4.75 -9.54
CA MET A 1 22.91 4.63 -10.08
C MET A 1 22.56 5.91 -10.80
N PRO A 2 21.92 5.84 -11.96
CA PRO A 2 21.34 7.02 -12.58
C PRO A 2 20.17 7.53 -11.73
N ASN A 3 19.92 8.80 -11.79
CA ASN A 3 18.70 9.42 -11.27
C ASN A 3 18.08 10.19 -12.43
N PRO A 4 16.87 9.86 -12.87
CA PRO A 4 15.95 8.86 -12.32
C PRO A 4 16.41 7.41 -12.54
N TYR A 5 15.97 6.51 -11.67
CA TYR A 5 16.32 5.08 -11.72
C TYR A 5 15.37 4.27 -12.62
N LEU A 6 14.14 4.73 -12.83
CA LEU A 6 13.19 4.19 -13.80
C LEU A 6 13.23 4.98 -15.11
N PRO A 7 12.71 4.42 -16.22
CA PRO A 7 12.60 5.14 -17.49
C PRO A 7 11.77 6.42 -17.35
N LEU A 8 12.12 7.47 -18.09
CA LEU A 8 11.47 8.78 -18.04
C LEU A 8 9.98 8.79 -18.47
N TRP A 9 9.49 7.73 -19.04
CA TRP A 9 8.09 7.56 -19.42
C TRP A 9 7.26 6.84 -18.37
N GLU A 10 7.90 6.31 -17.31
CA GLU A 10 7.20 5.66 -16.21
C GLU A 10 7.01 6.61 -15.03
N TYR A 11 5.80 6.65 -14.52
CA TYR A 11 5.39 7.52 -13.42
C TYR A 11 4.82 6.66 -12.29
N ILE A 12 5.64 6.39 -11.30
CA ILE A 12 5.29 5.63 -10.10
C ILE A 12 5.55 6.52 -8.88
N PRO A 13 4.63 7.44 -8.54
CA PRO A 13 4.70 8.17 -7.29
C PRO A 13 4.46 7.24 -6.10
N ASP A 14 4.83 7.70 -4.91
CA ASP A 14 4.62 6.99 -3.65
C ASP A 14 5.21 5.57 -3.66
N GLY A 15 6.34 5.41 -4.35
CA GLY A 15 6.97 4.11 -4.57
C GLY A 15 7.56 3.53 -3.29
N GLU A 16 6.95 2.45 -2.78
CA GLU A 16 7.42 1.75 -1.59
C GLU A 16 8.42 0.65 -1.99
N PRO A 17 9.70 0.77 -1.59
CA PRO A 17 10.70 -0.23 -1.89
C PRO A 17 10.64 -1.39 -0.88
N ARG A 18 10.59 -2.62 -1.38
CA ARG A 18 10.65 -3.83 -0.57
C ARG A 18 11.71 -4.78 -1.08
N VAL A 19 12.44 -5.41 -0.18
CA VAL A 19 13.44 -6.43 -0.53
C VAL A 19 12.84 -7.81 -0.29
N PHE A 20 12.74 -8.60 -1.35
CA PHE A 20 12.35 -10.00 -1.27
C PHE A 20 13.41 -10.86 -1.96
N GLY A 21 14.03 -11.74 -1.19
CA GLY A 21 15.16 -12.54 -1.68
C GLY A 21 16.35 -11.67 -2.08
N ASP A 22 16.76 -11.78 -3.33
CA ASP A 22 17.90 -11.06 -3.90
C ASP A 22 17.51 -9.82 -4.74
N ARG A 23 16.24 -9.38 -4.65
CA ARG A 23 15.71 -8.28 -5.45
C ARG A 23 15.04 -7.20 -4.60
N VAL A 24 15.20 -5.97 -5.05
CA VAL A 24 14.38 -4.82 -4.62
C VAL A 24 13.19 -4.72 -5.55
N TYR A 25 12.01 -4.63 -5.00
CA TYR A 25 10.75 -4.38 -5.70
C TYR A 25 10.26 -2.98 -5.36
N ILE A 26 9.70 -2.28 -6.35
CA ILE A 26 9.03 -0.99 -6.15
C ILE A 26 7.56 -1.18 -6.48
N TYR A 27 6.73 -0.84 -5.51
CA TYR A 27 5.28 -0.76 -5.65
C TYR A 27 4.88 0.69 -5.41
N GLY A 28 4.00 1.22 -6.21
CA GLY A 28 3.57 2.60 -6.05
C GLY A 28 2.27 2.85 -6.81
N SER A 29 1.69 4.00 -6.60
CA SER A 29 0.65 4.52 -7.46
C SER A 29 1.16 4.54 -8.91
N HIS A 30 0.26 4.62 -9.87
CA HIS A 30 0.64 4.74 -11.27
C HIS A 30 -0.06 5.94 -11.89
N ASP A 31 0.70 6.90 -12.37
CA ASP A 31 0.16 8.04 -13.09
C ASP A 31 0.14 7.81 -14.59
N ARG A 32 -0.90 8.29 -15.25
CA ARG A 32 -1.04 8.20 -16.71
C ARG A 32 -0.41 9.42 -17.36
N ALA A 33 0.53 9.19 -18.27
CA ALA A 33 1.12 10.27 -19.05
C ALA A 33 0.05 11.06 -19.81
N GLY A 34 0.04 12.39 -19.64
CA GLY A 34 -0.91 13.29 -20.29
C GLY A 34 -2.32 13.28 -19.72
N SER A 35 -2.54 12.67 -18.55
CA SER A 35 -3.79 12.80 -17.79
C SER A 35 -3.76 14.09 -16.96
N ASP A 36 -4.91 14.71 -16.79
CA ASP A 36 -5.11 15.80 -15.83
C ASP A 36 -5.34 15.27 -14.41
N ASP A 37 -5.65 13.96 -14.29
CA ASP A 37 -5.84 13.26 -13.03
C ASP A 37 -4.54 12.57 -12.63
N PHE A 38 -4.24 12.56 -11.33
CA PHE A 38 -3.21 11.71 -10.74
C PHE A 38 -3.77 10.31 -10.44
N CYS A 39 -2.88 9.33 -10.37
CA CYS A 39 -3.18 7.90 -10.17
C CYS A 39 -3.98 7.24 -11.32
N ASP A 40 -4.11 5.94 -11.23
CA ASP A 40 -4.77 5.11 -12.24
C ASP A 40 -5.58 3.98 -11.58
N TYR A 41 -6.26 3.21 -12.42
CA TYR A 41 -7.01 2.01 -12.02
C TYR A 41 -6.11 0.78 -11.85
N VAL A 42 -4.81 0.92 -12.10
CA VAL A 42 -3.82 -0.15 -12.05
C VAL A 42 -2.64 0.25 -11.18
N LEU A 43 -2.02 -0.73 -10.57
CA LEU A 43 -0.70 -0.63 -9.96
C LEU A 43 0.29 -1.42 -10.80
N LYS A 44 1.52 -0.92 -10.87
CA LYS A 44 2.62 -1.60 -11.55
C LYS A 44 3.70 -2.02 -10.56
N CYS A 45 4.50 -2.99 -10.97
CA CYS A 45 5.64 -3.45 -10.20
C CYS A 45 6.91 -3.41 -11.05
N TRP A 46 7.97 -2.88 -10.47
CA TRP A 46 9.31 -2.92 -11.01
C TRP A 46 10.25 -3.59 -10.02
N SER A 47 11.28 -4.27 -10.50
CA SER A 47 12.30 -4.82 -9.62
C SER A 47 13.70 -4.80 -10.23
N ALA A 48 14.70 -4.77 -9.36
CA ALA A 48 16.11 -4.90 -9.74
C ALA A 48 16.85 -5.82 -8.75
N PRO A 49 17.93 -6.48 -9.16
CA PRO A 49 18.79 -7.18 -8.22
C PRO A 49 19.36 -6.22 -7.16
N VAL A 50 19.43 -6.64 -5.91
CA VAL A 50 19.98 -5.78 -4.82
C VAL A 50 21.43 -5.34 -5.05
N ASN A 51 22.16 -6.12 -5.82
CA ASN A 51 23.57 -5.84 -6.18
C ASN A 51 23.73 -5.11 -7.52
N ASP A 52 22.64 -4.86 -8.27
CA ASP A 52 22.64 -4.13 -9.53
C ASP A 52 21.38 -3.30 -9.73
N LEU A 53 21.28 -2.19 -9.02
CA LEU A 53 20.15 -1.26 -9.10
C LEU A 53 20.15 -0.41 -10.41
N ASN A 54 20.92 -0.77 -11.42
CA ASN A 54 20.80 -0.20 -12.77
C ASN A 54 19.99 -1.10 -13.70
N ASN A 55 19.67 -2.31 -13.27
CA ASN A 55 19.02 -3.34 -14.08
C ASN A 55 17.56 -3.56 -13.66
N TRP A 56 16.73 -2.55 -13.88
CA TRP A 56 15.30 -2.59 -13.55
C TRP A 56 14.49 -3.33 -14.61
N VAL A 57 13.60 -4.19 -14.17
CA VAL A 57 12.66 -4.96 -14.97
C VAL A 57 11.24 -4.54 -14.63
N CYS A 58 10.46 -4.17 -15.64
CA CYS A 58 9.02 -3.94 -15.52
C CYS A 58 8.29 -5.27 -15.54
N HIS A 59 7.48 -5.52 -14.51
CA HIS A 59 6.60 -6.70 -14.43
C HIS A 59 5.19 -6.41 -14.97
N GLY A 60 4.94 -5.15 -15.36
CA GLY A 60 3.62 -4.74 -15.84
C GLY A 60 2.62 -4.50 -14.72
N VAL A 61 1.35 -4.69 -15.04
CA VAL A 61 0.26 -4.50 -14.08
C VAL A 61 0.26 -5.61 -13.06
N THR A 62 0.36 -5.23 -11.80
CA THR A 62 0.40 -6.15 -10.67
C THR A 62 -0.96 -6.29 -9.97
N PHE A 63 -1.76 -5.22 -9.96
CA PHE A 63 -3.12 -5.20 -9.43
C PHE A 63 -3.97 -4.16 -10.15
N ARG A 64 -5.30 -4.33 -10.13
CA ARG A 64 -6.24 -3.37 -10.76
C ARG A 64 -7.61 -3.41 -10.10
N VAL A 65 -8.35 -2.31 -10.22
CA VAL A 65 -9.73 -2.20 -9.77
C VAL A 65 -10.73 -2.10 -10.91
N LYS A 66 -10.32 -1.63 -12.06
CA LYS A 66 -11.17 -1.52 -13.25
C LYS A 66 -11.02 -2.75 -14.13
N PRO A 67 -12.12 -3.48 -14.43
CA PRO A 67 -12.07 -4.57 -15.37
C PRO A 67 -11.67 -4.06 -16.77
N ASP A 68 -10.74 -4.73 -17.40
CA ASP A 68 -10.53 -4.66 -18.82
C ASP A 68 -10.36 -6.07 -19.40
N GLY A 69 -10.28 -6.19 -20.73
CA GLY A 69 -10.30 -7.48 -21.39
C GLY A 69 -9.10 -8.38 -21.13
N ASP A 70 -7.99 -7.82 -20.64
CA ASP A 70 -6.74 -8.53 -20.50
C ASP A 70 -6.57 -9.18 -19.12
N PHE A 71 -7.36 -8.75 -18.14
CA PHE A 71 -7.36 -9.30 -16.81
C PHE A 71 -8.79 -9.56 -16.35
N PRO A 72 -9.14 -10.82 -16.07
CA PRO A 72 -10.39 -11.09 -15.38
C PRO A 72 -10.31 -10.35 -14.05
N SER A 73 -11.22 -9.41 -13.85
CA SER A 73 -11.29 -8.66 -12.61
C SER A 73 -11.92 -9.52 -11.54
N ASP A 74 -11.15 -9.90 -10.54
CA ASP A 74 -11.69 -10.39 -9.28
C ASP A 74 -12.11 -9.24 -8.36
N THR A 75 -12.08 -8.01 -8.86
CA THR A 75 -12.37 -6.78 -8.13
C THR A 75 -13.80 -6.32 -8.31
N ASP A 76 -14.76 -7.23 -8.33
CA ASP A 76 -16.22 -6.93 -8.42
C ASP A 76 -16.75 -6.09 -7.24
N TRP A 77 -15.93 -5.87 -6.23
CA TRP A 77 -16.33 -5.14 -5.05
C TRP A 77 -16.27 -3.62 -5.20
N THR A 78 -15.69 -3.11 -6.28
CA THR A 78 -15.76 -1.68 -6.61
C THR A 78 -16.91 -1.43 -7.57
N PRO A 79 -18.07 -0.97 -7.11
CA PRO A 79 -19.20 -0.72 -7.98
C PRO A 79 -18.98 0.48 -8.90
N ASP A 80 -18.08 1.37 -8.54
CA ASP A 80 -17.73 2.53 -9.33
C ASP A 80 -16.47 2.25 -10.16
N LYS A 81 -16.64 2.25 -11.47
CA LYS A 81 -15.56 2.01 -12.44
C LYS A 81 -14.54 3.15 -12.53
N ASN A 82 -14.82 4.28 -11.90
CA ASN A 82 -13.97 5.45 -11.90
C ASN A 82 -13.11 5.56 -10.64
N GLN A 83 -13.12 4.56 -9.78
CA GLN A 83 -12.26 4.55 -8.59
C GLN A 83 -10.82 4.24 -8.97
N ILE A 84 -9.90 5.00 -8.40
CA ILE A 84 -8.46 4.89 -8.63
C ILE A 84 -7.75 4.34 -7.40
N LEU A 85 -6.56 3.79 -7.61
CA LEU A 85 -5.72 3.18 -6.58
C LEU A 85 -4.64 4.15 -6.12
N PHE A 86 -4.44 4.24 -4.80
CA PHE A 86 -3.39 5.05 -4.20
C PHE A 86 -2.37 4.19 -3.46
N ALA A 87 -1.14 4.70 -3.40
CA ALA A 87 -0.01 4.37 -2.56
C ALA A 87 -0.06 2.96 -1.93
N PRO A 88 0.29 1.91 -2.66
CA PRO A 88 0.27 0.55 -2.15
C PRO A 88 1.53 0.24 -1.35
N ASP A 89 1.42 -0.71 -0.43
CA ASP A 89 2.54 -1.40 0.18
C ASP A 89 2.40 -2.91 0.04
N VAL A 90 3.52 -3.62 0.06
CA VAL A 90 3.54 -5.09 -0.05
C VAL A 90 4.43 -5.70 1.02
N VAL A 91 3.90 -6.69 1.73
CA VAL A 91 4.67 -7.48 2.69
C VAL A 91 4.62 -8.96 2.36
N CYS A 92 5.65 -9.69 2.81
CA CYS A 92 5.71 -11.14 2.70
C CYS A 92 5.44 -11.78 4.07
N ARG A 93 4.52 -12.75 4.10
CA ARG A 93 4.28 -13.57 5.28
C ARG A 93 3.98 -15.00 4.87
N ASN A 94 4.66 -15.96 5.50
CA ASN A 94 4.47 -17.40 5.25
C ASN A 94 4.55 -17.78 3.76
N GLY A 95 5.43 -17.13 3.00
CA GLY A 95 5.63 -17.37 1.57
C GLY A 95 4.54 -16.81 0.66
N LYS A 96 3.61 -16.05 1.20
CA LYS A 96 2.61 -15.28 0.45
C LYS A 96 2.95 -13.79 0.52
N TYR A 97 2.58 -13.08 -0.53
CA TYR A 97 2.75 -11.63 -0.63
C TYR A 97 1.39 -10.97 -0.53
N TYR A 98 1.27 -9.97 0.33
CA TYR A 98 0.04 -9.25 0.60
C TYR A 98 0.21 -7.80 0.20
N LEU A 99 -0.60 -7.35 -0.75
CA LEU A 99 -0.63 -5.97 -1.22
C LEU A 99 -1.77 -5.24 -0.53
N TYR A 100 -1.44 -4.11 0.05
CA TYR A 100 -2.36 -3.19 0.71
C TYR A 100 -2.46 -1.92 -0.12
N ALA A 101 -3.65 -1.48 -0.45
CA ALA A 101 -3.85 -0.26 -1.22
C ALA A 101 -5.13 0.45 -0.79
N TYR A 102 -5.18 1.76 -1.01
CA TYR A 102 -6.39 2.54 -0.84
C TYR A 102 -7.09 2.73 -2.17
N ILE A 103 -8.42 2.65 -2.15
CA ILE A 103 -9.26 2.91 -3.30
C ILE A 103 -10.08 4.16 -3.02
N VAL A 104 -9.94 5.15 -3.88
CA VAL A 104 -10.62 6.45 -3.73
C VAL A 104 -12.13 6.28 -3.57
N ASN A 105 -12.68 7.00 -2.60
CA ASN A 105 -14.09 6.96 -2.22
C ASN A 105 -14.62 5.59 -1.77
N ALA A 106 -13.73 4.66 -1.48
CA ALA A 106 -14.10 3.36 -0.94
C ALA A 106 -13.42 3.12 0.41
N THR A 107 -12.37 2.33 0.42
CA THR A 107 -11.62 1.99 1.63
C THR A 107 -10.34 1.26 1.23
N GLY A 108 -9.50 0.90 2.20
CA GLY A 108 -8.37 0.03 1.98
C GLY A 108 -8.78 -1.34 1.45
N CYS A 109 -7.94 -1.95 0.64
CA CYS A 109 -8.09 -3.33 0.18
C CYS A 109 -6.82 -4.13 0.41
N VAL A 110 -6.98 -5.44 0.50
CA VAL A 110 -5.87 -6.39 0.57
C VAL A 110 -5.98 -7.41 -0.54
N ALA A 111 -4.91 -7.55 -1.29
CA ALA A 111 -4.79 -8.58 -2.31
C ALA A 111 -3.61 -9.50 -2.02
N VAL A 112 -3.62 -10.71 -2.57
CA VAL A 112 -2.62 -11.74 -2.29
C VAL A 112 -2.05 -12.33 -3.56
N SER A 113 -0.76 -12.69 -3.51
CA SER A 113 -0.05 -13.39 -4.58
C SER A 113 0.93 -14.41 -4.02
N ASP A 114 1.24 -15.42 -4.81
CA ASP A 114 2.34 -16.37 -4.52
C ASP A 114 3.71 -15.83 -4.96
N ARG A 115 3.74 -14.67 -5.62
CA ARG A 115 4.97 -14.05 -6.14
C ARG A 115 5.00 -12.57 -5.82
N PRO A 116 6.18 -11.99 -5.55
CA PRO A 116 6.29 -10.59 -5.21
C PRO A 116 5.83 -9.65 -6.34
N GLU A 117 6.09 -10.00 -7.59
CA GLU A 117 5.65 -9.21 -8.75
C GLU A 117 4.16 -9.33 -9.06
N GLY A 118 3.44 -10.21 -8.39
CA GLY A 118 2.03 -10.49 -8.67
C GLY A 118 1.83 -11.52 -9.82
N PRO A 119 0.67 -11.57 -10.52
CA PRO A 119 -0.47 -10.70 -10.26
C PRO A 119 -1.09 -10.94 -8.87
N PHE A 120 -1.59 -9.88 -8.27
CA PHE A 120 -2.32 -9.98 -7.02
C PHE A 120 -3.81 -10.13 -7.28
N THR A 121 -4.47 -10.97 -6.49
CA THR A 121 -5.91 -11.18 -6.49
C THR A 121 -6.49 -10.67 -5.20
N LEU A 122 -7.65 -10.02 -5.23
CA LEU A 122 -8.31 -9.55 -4.03
C LEU A 122 -8.50 -10.71 -3.06
N LEU A 123 -7.96 -10.60 -1.85
CA LEU A 123 -7.96 -11.67 -0.85
C LEU A 123 -9.37 -11.94 -0.33
N SER A 124 -10.17 -10.88 -0.21
CA SER A 124 -11.55 -10.97 0.22
C SER A 124 -12.37 -9.92 -0.50
N LYS A 125 -13.63 -10.23 -0.79
CA LYS A 125 -14.64 -9.25 -1.21
C LYS A 125 -15.02 -8.27 -0.09
N TYR A 126 -14.51 -8.52 1.10
CA TYR A 126 -14.74 -7.67 2.25
C TYR A 126 -13.65 -6.63 2.36
N LYS A 127 -14.09 -5.44 2.55
CA LYS A 127 -13.28 -4.29 2.89
C LYS A 127 -12.49 -4.55 4.18
N TYR A 128 -11.41 -3.85 4.36
CA TYR A 128 -10.79 -3.70 5.66
C TYR A 128 -11.86 -3.47 6.72
N THR A 129 -11.94 -4.36 7.69
CA THR A 129 -12.84 -4.18 8.81
C THR A 129 -12.16 -3.30 9.86
N ILE A 130 -12.14 -2.01 9.60
CA ILE A 130 -11.85 -1.02 10.62
C ILE A 130 -13.18 -0.36 10.95
N SER A 131 -13.49 -0.23 12.22
CA SER A 131 -14.72 0.45 12.62
C SER A 131 -14.64 1.91 12.16
N ASP A 132 -15.79 2.48 11.78
CA ASP A 132 -15.89 3.89 11.40
C ASP A 132 -15.39 4.84 12.51
N GLU A 133 -15.48 4.42 13.77
CA GLU A 133 -14.96 5.13 14.93
C GLU A 133 -13.44 5.25 14.92
N ILE A 134 -12.74 4.25 14.36
CA ILE A 134 -11.28 4.21 14.29
C ILE A 134 -10.80 4.91 13.02
N CYS A 135 -11.48 4.73 11.93
CA CYS A 135 -11.12 5.33 10.65
C CYS A 135 -11.35 6.84 10.58
N CYS A 136 -11.84 7.48 11.64
CA CYS A 136 -12.00 8.93 11.72
C CYS A 136 -12.42 9.58 10.41
N ASN A 137 -13.56 9.17 9.85
CA ASN A 137 -14.08 9.57 8.55
C ASN A 137 -13.64 8.70 7.36
N GLY A 138 -13.27 7.46 7.59
CA GLY A 138 -13.07 6.49 6.51
C GLY A 138 -11.73 6.58 5.76
N TRP A 139 -10.75 7.28 6.30
CA TRP A 139 -9.51 7.57 5.59
C TRP A 139 -8.40 6.58 5.92
N PHE A 140 -8.47 5.42 5.30
CA PHE A 140 -7.40 4.42 5.35
C PHE A 140 -6.45 4.59 4.16
N ILE A 141 -5.78 5.75 4.13
CA ILE A 141 -4.92 6.20 3.04
C ILE A 141 -3.47 5.83 3.33
N ASP A 142 -2.72 5.56 2.28
CA ASP A 142 -1.27 5.38 2.26
C ASP A 142 -0.80 4.34 3.30
N PRO A 143 -1.30 3.10 3.19
CA PRO A 143 -0.94 2.07 4.15
C PRO A 143 0.55 1.72 4.06
N GLY A 144 1.24 1.76 5.19
CA GLY A 144 2.54 1.14 5.39
C GLY A 144 2.40 -0.08 6.29
N VAL A 145 2.94 -1.22 5.91
CA VAL A 145 2.76 -2.47 6.66
C VAL A 145 4.10 -3.04 7.12
N LEU A 146 4.16 -3.41 8.37
CA LEU A 146 5.32 -4.04 8.99
C LEU A 146 4.97 -5.45 9.44
N VAL A 147 5.74 -6.43 9.01
CA VAL A 147 5.80 -7.75 9.64
C VAL A 147 6.99 -7.73 10.57
N ASP A 148 6.73 -7.76 11.87
CA ASP A 148 7.75 -7.68 12.91
C ASP A 148 8.44 -9.03 13.14
N ASP A 149 9.61 -9.01 13.77
CA ASP A 149 10.43 -10.19 14.07
C ASP A 149 9.72 -11.18 15.00
N ASP A 150 8.78 -10.72 15.83
CA ASP A 150 7.94 -11.58 16.69
C ASP A 150 6.77 -12.22 15.94
N GLY A 151 6.62 -11.92 14.66
CA GLY A 151 5.58 -12.44 13.78
C GLY A 151 4.27 -11.69 13.83
N ARG A 152 4.17 -10.60 14.60
CA ARG A 152 3.02 -9.69 14.52
C ARG A 152 3.08 -8.86 13.25
N THR A 153 1.94 -8.38 12.80
CA THR A 153 1.84 -7.52 11.65
C THR A 153 1.11 -6.25 12.04
N TYR A 154 1.68 -5.13 11.68
CA TYR A 154 1.15 -3.80 11.98
C TYR A 154 0.89 -3.05 10.69
N ILE A 155 -0.15 -2.22 10.71
CA ILE A 155 -0.45 -1.28 9.65
C ILE A 155 -0.43 0.14 10.17
N TYR A 156 0.21 1.02 9.42
CA TYR A 156 0.28 2.46 9.63
C TYR A 156 -0.39 3.14 8.45
N CYS A 157 -1.25 4.10 8.70
CA CYS A 157 -1.99 4.79 7.65
C CYS A 157 -2.54 6.13 8.11
N GLY A 158 -3.07 6.89 7.19
CA GLY A 158 -3.77 8.14 7.49
C GLY A 158 -3.39 9.27 6.55
N TYR A 159 -4.20 10.30 6.50
CA TYR A 159 -3.98 11.51 5.72
C TYR A 159 -3.65 12.71 6.61
N GLU A 160 -4.64 13.27 7.29
CA GLU A 160 -4.44 14.36 8.26
C GLU A 160 -4.23 13.84 9.69
N ARG A 161 -4.59 12.60 9.90
CA ARG A 161 -4.47 11.87 11.15
C ARG A 161 -3.80 10.55 10.86
N SER A 162 -2.89 10.14 11.72
CA SER A 162 -2.21 8.85 11.59
C SER A 162 -2.75 7.82 12.56
N PHE A 163 -2.76 6.59 12.12
CA PHE A 163 -3.12 5.44 12.95
C PHE A 163 -2.07 4.36 12.85
N MET A 164 -2.03 3.55 13.87
CA MET A 164 -1.40 2.24 13.84
C MET A 164 -2.40 1.22 14.35
N ALA A 165 -2.39 0.03 13.79
CA ALA A 165 -3.16 -1.07 14.29
C ALA A 165 -2.45 -2.41 14.08
N GLU A 166 -2.74 -3.41 14.91
CA GLU A 166 -2.28 -4.76 14.69
C GLU A 166 -3.23 -5.49 13.74
N VAL A 167 -2.66 -6.08 12.69
CA VAL A 167 -3.40 -6.88 11.72
C VAL A 167 -3.53 -8.30 12.24
N ASP A 168 -4.72 -8.88 12.15
CA ASP A 168 -4.93 -10.30 12.39
C ASP A 168 -4.19 -11.12 11.31
N THR A 169 -3.20 -11.85 11.75
CA THR A 169 -2.30 -12.61 10.88
C THR A 169 -2.92 -13.87 10.29
N ASP A 170 -4.08 -14.30 10.77
CA ASP A 170 -4.82 -15.40 10.18
C ASP A 170 -5.57 -14.98 8.93
N THR A 171 -6.01 -13.72 8.89
CA THR A 171 -6.75 -13.15 7.77
C THR A 171 -5.92 -12.23 6.89
N MET A 172 -4.98 -11.48 7.47
CA MET A 172 -4.18 -10.42 6.86
C MET A 172 -5.00 -9.20 6.37
N TYR A 173 -6.29 -9.16 6.61
CA TYR A 173 -7.16 -8.04 6.22
C TYR A 173 -8.10 -7.56 7.36
N THR A 174 -8.00 -8.16 8.51
CA THR A 174 -8.79 -7.77 9.71
C THR A 174 -7.88 -7.07 10.72
N ILE A 175 -8.36 -6.00 11.31
CA ILE A 175 -7.69 -5.34 12.42
C ILE A 175 -8.09 -6.03 13.72
N LYS A 176 -7.13 -6.34 14.56
CA LYS A 176 -7.39 -6.92 15.87
C LYS A 176 -8.15 -5.94 16.77
N ASP A 177 -9.12 -6.45 17.50
CA ASP A 177 -9.90 -5.67 18.46
C ASP A 177 -8.99 -4.96 19.47
N ASN A 178 -9.28 -3.70 19.72
CA ASN A 178 -8.56 -2.85 20.68
C ASN A 178 -7.07 -2.62 20.40
N SER A 179 -6.61 -2.89 19.18
CA SER A 179 -5.21 -2.69 18.77
C SER A 179 -4.96 -1.34 18.11
N CYS A 180 -5.99 -0.60 17.76
CA CYS A 180 -5.83 0.65 17.07
C CYS A 180 -5.39 1.78 17.99
N ILE A 181 -4.36 2.47 17.58
CA ILE A 181 -3.85 3.70 18.19
C ILE A 181 -4.04 4.81 17.17
N GLU A 182 -4.83 5.81 17.56
CA GLU A 182 -5.06 7.01 16.76
C GLU A 182 -4.05 8.10 17.16
N HIS A 183 -3.72 8.94 16.20
CA HIS A 183 -2.79 10.06 16.38
C HIS A 183 -1.41 9.65 16.87
N ILE A 184 -0.75 8.80 16.10
CA ILE A 184 0.70 8.69 16.21
C ILE A 184 1.25 10.03 15.71
N LYS A 185 1.36 10.97 16.62
CA LYS A 185 1.96 12.26 16.29
C LYS A 185 3.46 12.06 16.17
N PRO A 186 4.11 12.55 15.11
CA PRO A 186 5.52 12.85 15.24
C PRO A 186 5.69 13.82 16.43
N ILE A 187 6.78 13.71 17.14
CA ILE A 187 7.16 14.66 18.21
C ILE A 187 7.21 16.05 17.58
N THR A 188 6.19 16.86 17.83
CA THR A 188 6.10 18.22 17.31
C THR A 188 6.25 19.24 18.41
N THR A 189 6.98 20.30 18.18
CA THR A 189 7.36 21.25 19.25
C THR A 189 6.36 22.36 19.46
N ASP A 190 5.35 22.50 18.70
CA ASP A 190 4.33 23.54 18.81
C ASP A 190 3.61 23.81 17.50
N ASN A 191 2.94 24.92 17.43
CA ASN A 191 2.15 25.36 16.28
C ASN A 191 2.95 25.63 14.99
N ASP A 192 4.27 25.51 15.03
CA ASP A 192 5.16 25.85 13.91
C ASP A 192 5.58 24.63 13.08
N GLY A 193 5.04 23.45 13.37
CA GLY A 193 5.42 22.19 12.70
C GLY A 193 6.77 21.63 13.14
N GLY A 194 7.32 22.11 14.25
CA GLY A 194 8.45 21.47 14.92
C GLY A 194 8.04 20.20 15.68
N PHE A 195 9.00 19.48 16.22
CA PHE A 195 8.75 18.22 16.94
C PHE A 195 8.59 18.47 18.43
N ASP A 196 7.48 18.01 19.02
CA ASP A 196 7.22 18.07 20.45
C ASP A 196 7.99 16.94 21.15
N THR A 197 8.86 17.33 22.10
CA THR A 197 9.69 16.40 22.85
C THR A 197 9.02 15.88 24.12
N GLU A 198 7.85 16.40 24.49
CA GLU A 198 7.14 15.99 25.71
C GLU A 198 6.16 14.83 25.51
N GLU A 199 5.70 14.61 24.29
CA GLU A 199 4.93 13.42 23.94
C GLU A 199 5.85 12.38 23.31
N THR A 200 6.72 11.79 24.11
CA THR A 200 7.39 10.56 23.71
C THR A 200 6.34 9.45 23.63
N LEU A 201 6.01 9.15 22.46
CA LEU A 201 5.23 8.00 22.09
C LEU A 201 6.06 6.74 22.27
N PHE A 202 5.61 5.85 23.09
CA PHE A 202 6.10 4.50 23.41
C PHE A 202 6.74 4.39 24.78
#